data_8eba63fad25a39488a626a456603e1d1
#
_entry.id   8eba63fad25a39488a626a456603e1d1
#
_cell.length_a   1.000
_cell.length_b   1.000
_cell.length_c   1.000
_cell.angle_alpha   90.00
_cell.angle_beta   90.00
_cell.angle_gamma   90.00
#
_symmetry.space_group_name_H-M   'P 1'
#
loop_
_entity.id
_entity.type
_entity.pdbx_description
1 polymer ?
#
loop_
_entity_poly.entity_id
_entity_poly.type
_entity_poly.pdbx_seq_one_letter_code
_entity_poly.pdbx_strand_id
1 'polypeptide(L)'
;MKALHLFAAALAFTLSASAMAHDPSEKITVLQEQLLKNAPGKKAMMIEVDYQPGQSSIAHKHEGTAMAYVLDGEVISQVKGEQAITYKKGQFWYEPAGSEHLVSKNASSTKPAKLLVFMVLAPNEQVLIPLEN
;
A
#
# COMPACT_ATOMS: atom_id res chain seq x y z
N MET A 1 36.14 -43.79 50.09
CA MET A 1 36.20 -42.49 49.38
C MET A 1 35.13 -42.49 48.29
N LYS A 2 34.06 -41.76 48.49
CA LYS A 2 32.93 -41.67 47.52
C LYS A 2 33.04 -40.35 46.78
N ALA A 3 33.28 -40.41 45.47
CA ALA A 3 33.32 -39.24 44.58
C ALA A 3 31.89 -38.80 44.24
N LEU A 4 31.55 -37.58 44.60
CA LEU A 4 30.28 -36.95 44.32
C LEU A 4 30.39 -36.21 42.96
N HIS A 5 29.71 -36.71 41.94
CA HIS A 5 29.64 -36.06 40.63
C HIS A 5 28.48 -35.02 40.64
N LEU A 6 28.82 -33.74 40.65
CA LEU A 6 27.85 -32.67 40.40
C LEU A 6 27.58 -32.59 38.90
N PHE A 7 26.35 -32.89 38.51
CA PHE A 7 25.83 -32.56 37.17
C PHE A 7 25.31 -31.12 37.20
N ALA A 8 26.00 -30.21 36.53
CA ALA A 8 25.49 -28.88 36.26
C ALA A 8 24.59 -28.92 35.02
N ALA A 9 23.30 -28.81 35.19
CA ALA A 9 22.37 -28.66 34.09
C ALA A 9 22.36 -27.20 33.63
N ALA A 10 22.94 -26.94 32.45
CA ALA A 10 22.86 -25.64 31.79
C ALA A 10 21.48 -25.48 31.14
N LEU A 11 20.64 -24.61 31.69
CA LEU A 11 19.34 -24.26 31.13
C LEU A 11 19.55 -23.23 30.00
N ALA A 12 19.53 -23.70 28.76
CA ALA A 12 19.57 -22.82 27.58
C ALA A 12 18.22 -22.10 27.41
N PHE A 13 18.21 -20.83 27.74
CA PHE A 13 17.07 -19.95 27.43
C PHE A 13 17.10 -19.60 25.93
N THR A 14 16.29 -20.25 25.11
CA THR A 14 16.09 -19.84 23.73
C THR A 14 15.13 -18.63 23.72
N LEU A 15 15.68 -17.44 23.49
CA LEU A 15 14.91 -16.25 23.17
C LEU A 15 14.28 -16.46 21.79
N SER A 16 13.01 -16.85 21.75
CA SER A 16 12.22 -16.80 20.52
C SER A 16 11.93 -15.34 20.22
N ALA A 17 12.70 -14.75 19.33
CA ALA A 17 12.35 -13.46 18.72
C ALA A 17 11.11 -13.70 17.86
N SER A 18 9.94 -13.27 18.37
CA SER A 18 8.72 -13.18 17.57
C SER A 18 8.99 -12.13 16.49
N ALA A 19 9.31 -12.58 15.27
CA ALA A 19 9.28 -11.73 14.11
C ALA A 19 7.83 -11.24 13.97
N MET A 20 7.57 -9.97 14.27
CA MET A 20 6.32 -9.32 13.93
C MET A 20 6.25 -9.40 12.40
N ALA A 21 5.34 -10.24 11.89
CA ALA A 21 5.00 -10.25 10.47
C ALA A 21 4.48 -8.84 10.15
N HIS A 22 5.30 -8.05 9.47
CA HIS A 22 4.87 -6.77 8.91
C HIS A 22 3.81 -7.13 7.86
N ASP A 23 2.61 -6.60 8.00
CA ASP A 23 1.61 -6.70 6.94
C ASP A 23 2.23 -6.03 5.71
N PRO A 24 2.48 -6.78 4.62
CA PRO A 24 3.20 -6.22 3.47
C PRO A 24 2.35 -5.24 2.66
N SER A 25 1.06 -5.16 2.92
CA SER A 25 0.13 -4.33 2.17
C SER A 25 -0.14 -2.99 2.84
N GLU A 26 -0.45 -1.99 2.03
CA GLU A 26 -0.92 -0.68 2.46
C GLU A 26 -2.28 -0.77 3.15
N LYS A 27 -2.57 0.23 3.99
CA LYS A 27 -3.92 0.38 4.56
C LYS A 27 -4.74 1.31 3.68
N ILE A 28 -5.86 0.81 3.16
CA ILE A 28 -6.84 1.58 2.39
C ILE A 28 -8.05 1.89 3.26
N THR A 29 -8.41 3.17 3.36
CA THR A 29 -9.58 3.65 4.09
C THR A 29 -10.51 4.39 3.12
N VAL A 30 -11.75 3.93 2.97
CA VAL A 30 -12.77 4.63 2.18
C VAL A 30 -13.29 5.81 3.01
N LEU A 31 -13.08 7.02 2.51
CA LEU A 31 -13.55 8.26 3.14
C LEU A 31 -14.95 8.63 2.67
N GLN A 32 -15.22 8.43 1.37
CA GLN A 32 -16.47 8.82 0.73
C GLN A 32 -16.73 7.95 -0.49
N GLU A 33 -17.99 7.60 -0.72
CA GLU A 33 -18.49 6.93 -1.92
C GLU A 33 -19.88 7.46 -2.27
N GLN A 34 -20.10 7.83 -3.53
CA GLN A 34 -21.36 8.37 -4.01
C GLN A 34 -21.65 7.93 -5.45
N LEU A 35 -22.88 7.48 -5.71
CA LEU A 35 -23.38 7.34 -7.08
C LEU A 35 -23.52 8.73 -7.73
N LEU A 36 -23.03 8.86 -8.95
CA LEU A 36 -23.03 10.14 -9.65
C LEU A 36 -24.34 10.33 -10.44
N LYS A 37 -25.14 11.33 -10.07
CA LYS A 37 -26.38 11.68 -10.80
C LYS A 37 -26.11 12.24 -12.18
N ASN A 38 -24.99 12.95 -12.35
CA ASN A 38 -24.57 13.55 -13.62
C ASN A 38 -23.72 12.62 -14.50
N ALA A 39 -23.42 11.42 -14.01
CA ALA A 39 -22.74 10.35 -14.75
C ALA A 39 -23.40 9.00 -14.41
N PRO A 40 -24.56 8.68 -14.96
CA PRO A 40 -25.28 7.44 -14.67
C PRO A 40 -24.39 6.21 -14.91
N GLY A 41 -24.46 5.23 -14.00
CA GLY A 41 -23.61 4.04 -14.03
C GLY A 41 -22.18 4.27 -13.53
N LYS A 42 -21.92 5.43 -12.89
CA LYS A 42 -20.64 5.73 -12.25
C LYS A 42 -20.82 6.09 -10.77
N LYS A 43 -19.78 5.79 -9.98
CA LYS A 43 -19.61 6.28 -8.62
C LYS A 43 -18.32 7.07 -8.52
N ALA A 44 -18.33 8.10 -7.70
CA ALA A 44 -17.12 8.74 -7.20
C ALA A 44 -16.74 8.11 -5.87
N MET A 45 -15.44 7.88 -5.68
CA MET A 45 -14.89 7.36 -4.44
C MET A 45 -13.68 8.20 -4.05
N MET A 46 -13.55 8.47 -2.76
CA MET A 46 -12.38 9.09 -2.16
C MET A 46 -11.81 8.15 -1.12
N ILE A 47 -10.55 7.79 -1.26
CA ILE A 47 -9.85 6.89 -0.35
C ILE A 47 -8.57 7.54 0.16
N GLU A 48 -8.17 7.13 1.35
CA GLU A 48 -6.85 7.39 1.91
C GLU A 48 -6.04 6.11 1.87
N VAL A 49 -4.78 6.21 1.45
CA VAL A 49 -3.83 5.09 1.40
C VAL A 49 -2.66 5.42 2.31
N ASP A 50 -2.48 4.61 3.34
CA ASP A 50 -1.38 4.74 4.29
C ASP A 50 -0.30 3.70 3.99
N TYR A 51 0.91 4.16 3.77
CA TYR A 51 2.11 3.34 3.65
C TYR A 51 3.00 3.48 4.87
N GLN A 52 3.30 2.37 5.51
CA GLN A 52 4.38 2.33 6.50
C GLN A 52 5.75 2.49 5.80
N PRO A 53 6.84 2.75 6.55
CA PRO A 53 8.18 2.78 5.97
C PRO A 53 8.48 1.53 5.14
N GLY A 54 8.89 1.72 3.89
CA GLY A 54 9.24 0.63 2.96
C GLY A 54 8.07 -0.16 2.37
N GLN A 55 6.81 0.15 2.72
CA GLN A 55 5.64 -0.54 2.15
C GLN A 55 5.38 -0.16 0.69
N SER A 56 4.78 -1.09 -0.04
CA SER A 56 4.32 -0.90 -1.40
C SER A 56 2.98 -1.60 -1.62
N SER A 57 2.18 -1.07 -2.53
CA SER A 57 1.07 -1.80 -3.12
C SER A 57 1.58 -2.89 -4.06
N ILE A 58 0.78 -3.93 -4.23
CA ILE A 58 1.00 -4.89 -5.32
C ILE A 58 0.81 -4.18 -6.67
N ALA A 59 1.45 -4.67 -7.72
CA ALA A 59 1.17 -4.21 -9.07
C ALA A 59 -0.30 -4.52 -9.41
N HIS A 60 -1.03 -3.51 -9.89
CA HIS A 60 -2.48 -3.59 -10.06
C HIS A 60 -2.96 -2.71 -11.21
N LYS A 61 -4.24 -2.83 -11.54
CA LYS A 61 -4.94 -1.90 -12.43
C LYS A 61 -6.19 -1.36 -11.74
N HIS A 62 -6.63 -0.21 -12.22
CA HIS A 62 -7.96 0.32 -11.97
C HIS A 62 -8.73 0.28 -13.30
N GLU A 63 -9.94 -0.28 -13.33
CA GLU A 63 -10.77 -0.21 -14.52
C GLU A 63 -11.34 1.19 -14.74
N GLY A 64 -11.58 1.93 -13.66
CA GLY A 64 -11.92 3.33 -13.68
C GLY A 64 -10.70 4.26 -13.69
N THR A 65 -10.98 5.54 -13.58
CA THR A 65 -10.00 6.62 -13.49
C THR A 65 -9.59 6.84 -12.04
N ALA A 66 -8.30 7.13 -11.80
CA ALA A 66 -7.79 7.54 -10.49
C ALA A 66 -6.97 8.83 -10.59
N MET A 67 -7.06 9.65 -9.57
CA MET A 67 -6.22 10.84 -9.34
C MET A 67 -5.66 10.73 -7.93
N ALA A 68 -4.35 10.67 -7.80
CA ALA A 68 -3.66 10.55 -6.53
C ALA A 68 -2.98 11.86 -6.14
N TYR A 69 -3.05 12.22 -4.86
CA TYR A 69 -2.42 13.40 -4.28
C TYR A 69 -1.63 12.99 -3.03
N VAL A 70 -0.38 13.39 -2.93
CA VAL A 70 0.47 13.07 -1.77
C VAL A 70 0.14 14.00 -0.62
N LEU A 71 -0.50 13.47 0.43
CA LEU A 71 -0.84 14.19 1.65
C LEU A 71 0.37 14.36 2.57
N ASP A 72 1.22 13.31 2.65
CA ASP A 72 2.42 13.32 3.47
C ASP A 72 3.47 12.34 2.95
N GLY A 73 4.74 12.61 3.24
CA GLY A 73 5.87 11.79 2.80
C GLY A 73 6.16 11.91 1.31
N GLU A 74 6.73 10.84 0.75
CA GLU A 74 7.09 10.73 -0.66
C GLU A 74 6.69 9.35 -1.20
N VAL A 75 6.10 9.30 -2.39
CA VAL A 75 5.64 8.06 -3.03
C VAL A 75 6.25 7.94 -4.42
N ILE A 76 6.81 6.77 -4.72
CA ILE A 76 7.24 6.42 -6.06
C ILE A 76 6.06 5.79 -6.78
N SER A 77 5.67 6.34 -7.92
CA SER A 77 4.59 5.83 -8.77
C SER A 77 5.09 5.58 -10.18
N GLN A 78 4.62 4.51 -10.81
CA GLN A 78 4.87 4.17 -12.20
C GLN A 78 3.63 3.55 -12.83
N VAL A 79 3.07 4.21 -13.82
CA VAL A 79 2.08 3.65 -14.72
C VAL A 79 2.79 2.97 -15.89
N LYS A 80 2.27 1.87 -16.39
CA LYS A 80 2.86 1.12 -17.51
C LYS A 80 3.03 2.02 -18.74
N GLY A 81 4.23 2.00 -19.31
CA GLY A 81 4.60 2.86 -20.43
C GLY A 81 5.19 4.21 -20.03
N GLU A 82 5.18 4.55 -18.76
CA GLU A 82 5.76 5.78 -18.21
C GLU A 82 7.01 5.49 -17.37
N GLN A 83 7.77 6.53 -17.07
CA GLN A 83 8.90 6.42 -16.14
C GLN A 83 8.39 6.45 -14.70
N ALA A 84 9.13 5.77 -13.81
CA ALA A 84 8.87 5.88 -12.37
C ALA A 84 9.25 7.29 -11.89
N ILE A 85 8.34 7.94 -11.17
CA ILE A 85 8.51 9.30 -10.62
C ILE A 85 8.31 9.25 -9.12
N THR A 86 9.15 9.98 -8.38
CA THR A 86 8.96 10.21 -6.94
C THR A 86 8.15 11.49 -6.75
N TYR A 87 6.95 11.34 -6.23
CA TYR A 87 6.04 12.44 -5.90
C TYR A 87 6.17 12.79 -4.42
N LYS A 88 6.32 14.07 -4.13
CA LYS A 88 6.42 14.63 -2.79
C LYS A 88 5.09 15.20 -2.32
N LYS A 89 4.98 15.48 -1.04
CA LYS A 89 3.82 16.16 -0.45
C LYS A 89 3.38 17.36 -1.30
N GLY A 90 2.09 17.40 -1.64
CA GLY A 90 1.48 18.42 -2.50
C GLY A 90 1.55 18.13 -3.99
N GLN A 91 2.24 17.08 -4.40
CA GLN A 91 2.28 16.63 -5.80
C GLN A 91 1.23 15.55 -6.07
N PHE A 92 0.91 15.34 -7.34
CA PHE A 92 -0.17 14.48 -7.78
C PHE A 92 0.12 13.85 -9.13
N TRP A 93 -0.62 12.79 -9.46
CA TRP A 93 -0.61 12.16 -10.77
C TRP A 93 -2.00 11.66 -11.17
N TYR A 94 -2.13 11.30 -12.42
CA TYR A 94 -3.34 10.79 -13.03
C TYR A 94 -3.13 9.37 -13.56
N GLU A 95 -4.11 8.52 -13.34
CA GLU A 95 -4.16 7.16 -13.88
C GLU A 95 -5.40 7.04 -14.77
N PRO A 96 -5.21 6.93 -16.11
CA PRO A 96 -6.31 6.69 -17.03
C PRO A 96 -7.06 5.41 -16.71
N ALA A 97 -8.33 5.36 -17.06
CA ALA A 97 -9.13 4.14 -16.92
C ALA A 97 -8.48 2.96 -17.65
N GLY A 98 -8.38 1.83 -16.95
CA GLY A 98 -7.76 0.59 -17.46
C GLY A 98 -6.22 0.58 -17.44
N SER A 99 -5.57 1.63 -16.96
CA SER A 99 -4.10 1.65 -16.86
C SER A 99 -3.58 0.66 -15.83
N GLU A 100 -2.40 0.10 -16.12
CA GLU A 100 -1.68 -0.77 -15.18
C GLU A 100 -0.72 0.06 -14.33
N HIS A 101 -0.93 0.05 -13.02
CA HIS A 101 -0.07 0.72 -12.05
C HIS A 101 0.98 -0.26 -11.55
N LEU A 102 2.19 -0.15 -12.11
CA LEU A 102 3.26 -1.13 -11.87
C LEU A 102 3.96 -0.92 -10.55
N VAL A 103 4.09 0.34 -10.12
CA VAL A 103 4.76 0.70 -8.87
C VAL A 103 3.95 1.76 -8.14
N SER A 104 3.61 1.48 -6.90
CA SER A 104 3.14 2.46 -5.92
C SER A 104 3.74 2.11 -4.58
N LYS A 105 4.70 2.90 -4.10
CA LYS A 105 5.42 2.58 -2.86
C LYS A 105 5.90 3.80 -2.12
N ASN A 106 6.01 3.67 -0.81
CA ASN A 106 6.71 4.65 0.01
C ASN A 106 8.19 4.74 -0.41
N ALA A 107 8.66 5.94 -0.73
CA ALA A 107 10.05 6.17 -1.10
C ALA A 107 11.01 6.08 0.10
N SER A 108 10.49 6.20 1.33
CA SER A 108 11.26 6.18 2.57
C SER A 108 11.19 4.81 3.25
N SER A 109 12.34 4.34 3.73
CA SER A 109 12.44 3.16 4.63
C SER A 109 12.28 3.50 6.11
N THR A 110 12.13 4.79 6.46
CA THR A 110 12.12 5.24 7.86
C THR A 110 10.93 6.12 8.23
N LYS A 111 10.23 6.69 7.26
CA LYS A 111 9.08 7.59 7.45
C LYS A 111 7.85 7.05 6.74
N PRO A 112 6.64 7.23 7.29
CA PRO A 112 5.41 6.85 6.60
C PRO A 112 5.13 7.79 5.42
N ALA A 113 4.23 7.36 4.53
CA ALA A 113 3.68 8.19 3.47
C ALA A 113 2.16 8.00 3.40
N LYS A 114 1.46 9.01 2.88
CA LYS A 114 0.00 9.01 2.79
C LYS A 114 -0.46 9.63 1.49
N LEU A 115 -1.42 8.97 0.83
CA LEU A 115 -2.10 9.45 -0.36
C LEU A 115 -3.57 9.74 -0.06
N LEU A 116 -4.11 10.72 -0.76
CA LEU A 116 -5.54 10.86 -1.04
C LEU A 116 -5.76 10.46 -2.50
N VAL A 117 -6.67 9.52 -2.75
CA VAL A 117 -6.98 9.08 -4.12
C VAL A 117 -8.47 9.30 -4.38
N PHE A 118 -8.76 10.05 -5.44
CA PHE A 118 -10.09 10.23 -5.98
C PHE A 118 -10.25 9.32 -7.20
N MET A 119 -11.37 8.57 -7.24
CA MET A 119 -11.63 7.61 -8.29
C MET A 119 -13.03 7.79 -8.87
N VAL A 120 -13.15 7.49 -10.16
CA VAL A 120 -14.44 7.32 -10.83
C VAL A 120 -14.53 5.92 -11.39
N LEU A 121 -15.42 5.12 -10.84
CA LEU A 121 -15.55 3.67 -11.07
C LEU A 121 -16.98 3.34 -11.50
N ALA A 122 -17.20 2.16 -12.09
CA ALA A 122 -18.53 1.58 -12.12
C ALA A 122 -18.96 1.13 -10.71
N PRO A 123 -20.25 1.03 -10.39
CA PRO A 123 -20.71 0.77 -9.01
C PRO A 123 -20.15 -0.49 -8.39
N ASN A 124 -19.91 -1.54 -9.18
CA ASN A 124 -19.44 -2.85 -8.72
C ASN A 124 -17.94 -3.09 -8.94
N GLU A 125 -17.19 -2.09 -9.41
CA GLU A 125 -15.75 -2.21 -9.59
C GLU A 125 -15.02 -2.17 -8.26
N GLN A 126 -13.95 -2.99 -8.18
CA GLN A 126 -13.04 -3.00 -7.05
C GLN A 126 -12.09 -1.78 -7.11
N VAL A 127 -11.60 -1.36 -5.95
CA VAL A 127 -10.63 -0.26 -5.85
C VAL A 127 -9.37 -0.55 -6.65
N LEU A 128 -8.89 -1.79 -6.60
CA LEU A 128 -7.76 -2.27 -7.39
C LEU A 128 -7.95 -3.74 -7.78
N ILE A 129 -7.39 -4.12 -8.92
CA ILE A 129 -7.36 -5.48 -9.42
C ILE A 129 -5.90 -5.89 -9.57
N PRO A 130 -5.41 -6.92 -8.84
CA PRO A 130 -4.04 -7.40 -8.98
C PRO A 130 -3.71 -7.77 -10.43
N LEU A 131 -2.50 -7.44 -10.88
CA LEU A 131 -1.99 -7.95 -12.15
C LEU A 131 -1.56 -9.41 -11.95
N GLU A 132 -1.97 -10.27 -12.88
CA GLU A 132 -1.48 -11.65 -12.93
C GLU A 132 -0.02 -11.65 -13.41
N ASN A 133 0.81 -12.44 -12.71
CA ASN A 133 2.23 -12.64 -13.07
C ASN A 133 2.38 -13.57 -14.27
#